data_17cf386f05afe3aa0abb5c25a6124c4e
#
_entry.id   17cf386f05afe3aa0abb5c25a6124c4e
#
_cell.length_a   1.000
_cell.length_b   1.000
_cell.length_c   1.000
_cell.angle_alpha   90.00
_cell.angle_beta   90.00
_cell.angle_gamma   90.00
#
_symmetry.space_group_name_H-M   'P 1'
#
loop_
_entity.id
_entity.type
_entity.pdbx_description
1 polymer ?
#
loop_
_entity_poly.entity_id
_entity_poly.type
_entity_poly.pdbx_seq_one_letter_code
_entity_poly.pdbx_strand_id
1 'polypeptide(L)'
;MSTNSDEVVYNRQLASVLAKGGPQGYFGYNESHAAIGGYSTWGPFVIWLYAIPGVLFGTGYNTVFWCNMVFGLLCWCVFTWRMDWKHQLAFALGLFCAWLPLRQIFTATSEPLHFFLLAVILAYSRAMADGKRGSTAAALLACVVETIIRPYGVVMFLFPIVYGWKKNCGRLRLAGTVAAALMSVVFSLWAMNTLAAPYSEQSLDFTVFTKMGQGDVPGAVAYFFQKLFAACVSLWADYLQPTLHGGAEQYIVDAAHGFLRVLLFMATILALCLYDTVKKRAIRGKVCSLICAATIFLAILVLYNPLQLRRYSAFLCLLLLMVAAAEDLLVAVLSVPLLVLLVFPAGFAHTDGLPAYNAGMNQQMIQVTEALQQSQDRLTDEKDPWQHTLSFAYGDVHYGYLYALPAGMGIEFDWNTYLADPENTINARYVMVNHDTEAEKRLLEEGWQVLVSTENEIVYERPL
;
A
#
# COMPACT_ATOMS: atom_id res chain seq x y z
N MET A 1 14.67 4.89 8.76
CA MET A 1 13.37 4.46 8.27
C MET A 1 12.73 5.60 7.53
N SER A 2 12.02 5.32 6.44
CA SER A 2 11.24 6.34 5.75
C SER A 2 10.15 6.85 6.69
N THR A 3 10.05 8.15 6.87
CA THR A 3 9.01 8.80 7.66
C THR A 3 7.74 9.00 6.84
N ASN A 4 7.39 8.03 5.99
CA ASN A 4 6.19 8.10 5.19
C ASN A 4 4.97 7.90 6.10
N SER A 5 3.99 8.77 6.02
CA SER A 5 2.77 8.73 6.83
C SER A 5 2.05 7.37 6.80
N ASP A 6 2.06 6.70 5.65
CA ASP A 6 1.42 5.39 5.48
C ASP A 6 2.08 4.29 6.34
N GLU A 7 3.40 4.33 6.49
CA GLU A 7 4.14 3.33 7.29
C GLU A 7 3.75 3.39 8.77
N VAL A 8 3.55 4.61 9.26
CA VAL A 8 3.09 4.84 10.63
C VAL A 8 1.71 4.23 10.84
N VAL A 9 0.78 4.45 9.89
CA VAL A 9 -0.58 3.92 9.98
C VAL A 9 -0.60 2.41 10.13
N TYR A 10 0.14 1.69 9.26
CA TYR A 10 0.20 0.23 9.34
C TYR A 10 0.78 -0.23 10.68
N ASN A 11 1.87 0.39 11.13
CA ASN A 11 2.51 0.03 12.39
C ASN A 11 1.59 0.25 13.59
N ARG A 12 0.93 1.40 13.66
CA ARG A 12 0.05 1.74 14.79
C ARG A 12 -1.17 0.84 14.85
N GLN A 13 -1.81 0.58 13.73
CA GLN A 13 -2.95 -0.34 13.68
C GLN A 13 -2.54 -1.76 14.02
N LEU A 14 -1.40 -2.24 13.51
CA LEU A 14 -0.89 -3.55 13.85
C LEU A 14 -0.57 -3.67 15.34
N ALA A 15 0.09 -2.67 15.91
CA ALA A 15 0.39 -2.64 17.34
C ALA A 15 -0.90 -2.67 18.20
N SER A 16 -1.92 -1.93 17.78
CA SER A 16 -3.23 -1.93 18.45
C SER A 16 -3.92 -3.29 18.37
N VAL A 17 -3.95 -3.92 17.19
CA VAL A 17 -4.53 -5.25 17.01
C VAL A 17 -3.80 -6.30 17.85
N LEU A 18 -2.47 -6.26 17.89
CA LEU A 18 -1.67 -7.20 18.68
C LEU A 18 -1.85 -7.00 20.19
N ALA A 19 -2.00 -5.76 20.65
CA ALA A 19 -2.12 -5.44 22.07
C ALA A 19 -3.55 -5.57 22.61
N LYS A 20 -4.56 -5.22 21.80
CA LYS A 20 -5.96 -5.06 22.24
C LYS A 20 -6.96 -5.93 21.45
N GLY A 21 -6.51 -6.66 20.45
CA GLY A 21 -7.36 -7.50 19.59
C GLY A 21 -8.16 -6.74 18.53
N GLY A 22 -8.01 -5.42 18.42
CA GLY A 22 -8.71 -4.57 17.46
C GLY A 22 -8.12 -3.17 17.38
N PRO A 23 -8.60 -2.33 16.45
CA PRO A 23 -8.20 -0.94 16.39
C PRO A 23 -8.73 -0.21 17.62
N GLN A 24 -7.89 0.57 18.27
CA GLN A 24 -8.28 1.43 19.38
C GLN A 24 -7.74 2.82 19.11
N GLY A 25 -8.61 3.83 19.20
CA GLY A 25 -8.25 5.18 18.88
C GLY A 25 -7.70 5.28 17.47
N TYR A 26 -8.50 5.59 16.53
CA TYR A 26 -8.18 5.46 15.14
C TYR A 26 -7.34 6.62 14.61
N PHE A 27 -6.59 6.33 13.59
CA PHE A 27 -6.01 7.29 12.69
C PHE A 27 -7.09 8.09 11.96
N GLY A 28 -7.21 9.36 12.25
CA GLY A 28 -8.18 10.27 11.67
C GLY A 28 -7.58 11.61 11.29
N TYR A 29 -8.36 12.44 10.62
CA TYR A 29 -7.99 13.78 10.25
C TYR A 29 -9.06 14.74 10.72
N ASN A 30 -8.62 15.88 11.29
CA ASN A 30 -9.47 17.01 11.64
C ASN A 30 -10.72 16.60 12.41
N GLU A 31 -10.59 15.98 13.55
CA GLU A 31 -11.66 15.62 14.49
C GLU A 31 -12.99 15.16 13.83
N SER A 32 -13.48 15.93 12.87
CA SER A 32 -14.73 15.67 12.14
C SER A 32 -14.68 14.43 11.24
N HIS A 33 -13.51 13.94 10.93
CA HIS A 33 -13.28 12.74 10.10
C HIS A 33 -12.64 11.61 10.90
N ALA A 34 -12.36 11.82 12.17
CA ALA A 34 -11.81 10.78 13.03
C ALA A 34 -12.88 9.73 13.33
N ALA A 35 -12.67 8.52 12.91
CA ALA A 35 -13.51 7.39 13.25
C ALA A 35 -12.81 6.53 14.30
N ILE A 36 -13.08 6.85 15.54
CA ILE A 36 -12.51 6.13 16.68
C ILE A 36 -12.99 4.68 16.67
N GLY A 37 -12.04 3.75 16.78
CA GLY A 37 -12.32 2.31 16.72
C GLY A 37 -12.47 1.74 15.30
N GLY A 38 -12.28 2.55 14.26
CA GLY A 38 -12.26 2.11 12.87
C GLY A 38 -10.87 1.66 12.39
N TYR A 39 -10.83 1.02 11.24
CA TYR A 39 -9.58 0.72 10.52
C TYR A 39 -9.29 1.81 9.49
N SER A 40 -8.07 1.83 8.93
CA SER A 40 -7.74 2.75 7.85
C SER A 40 -8.58 2.49 6.60
N THR A 41 -8.45 3.35 5.61
CA THR A 41 -9.12 3.29 4.31
C THR A 41 -9.06 1.91 3.64
N TRP A 42 -8.03 1.13 3.92
CA TRP A 42 -7.84 -0.21 3.35
C TRP A 42 -8.58 -1.31 4.11
N GLY A 43 -9.27 -0.97 5.20
CA GLY A 43 -9.99 -1.92 6.03
C GLY A 43 -9.10 -2.84 6.88
N PRO A 44 -9.70 -3.81 7.57
CA PRO A 44 -9.00 -4.62 8.57
C PRO A 44 -8.10 -5.72 8.00
N PHE A 45 -8.37 -6.20 6.79
CA PHE A 45 -7.79 -7.45 6.29
C PHE A 45 -6.28 -7.41 6.11
N VAL A 46 -5.73 -6.27 5.66
CA VAL A 46 -4.28 -6.08 5.58
C VAL A 46 -3.67 -6.27 6.96
N ILE A 47 -4.20 -5.57 7.95
CA ILE A 47 -3.66 -5.58 9.32
C ILE A 47 -3.78 -6.96 9.96
N TRP A 48 -4.90 -7.66 9.77
CA TRP A 48 -5.08 -9.02 10.30
C TRP A 48 -4.12 -10.03 9.67
N LEU A 49 -3.80 -9.90 8.38
CA LEU A 49 -2.79 -10.74 7.74
C LEU A 49 -1.37 -10.42 8.25
N TYR A 50 -1.09 -9.16 8.52
CA TYR A 50 0.17 -8.76 9.16
C TYR A 50 0.25 -9.22 10.61
N ALA A 51 -0.86 -9.34 11.32
CA ALA A 51 -0.88 -9.84 12.69
C ALA A 51 -0.38 -11.30 12.79
N ILE A 52 -0.53 -12.12 11.72
CA ILE A 52 -0.05 -13.50 11.72
C ILE A 52 1.47 -13.58 11.97
N PRO A 53 2.35 -13.01 11.13
CA PRO A 53 3.77 -12.93 11.45
C PRO A 53 4.07 -11.94 12.58
N GLY A 54 3.24 -10.93 12.78
CA GLY A 54 3.40 -9.88 13.79
C GLY A 54 3.45 -10.42 15.23
N VAL A 55 2.73 -11.50 15.52
CA VAL A 55 2.78 -12.17 16.83
C VAL A 55 4.21 -12.59 17.20
N LEU A 56 5.06 -12.87 16.21
CA LEU A 56 6.46 -13.27 16.46
C LEU A 56 7.37 -12.07 16.78
N PHE A 57 6.99 -10.87 16.35
CA PHE A 57 7.83 -9.66 16.41
C PHE A 57 7.34 -8.64 17.45
N GLY A 58 6.14 -8.84 18.02
CA GLY A 58 5.55 -7.97 19.04
C GLY A 58 5.02 -6.65 18.47
N THR A 59 4.85 -5.65 19.35
CA THR A 59 4.20 -4.38 19.04
C THR A 59 5.19 -3.24 18.73
N GLY A 60 6.46 -3.57 18.51
CA GLY A 60 7.50 -2.57 18.25
C GLY A 60 7.34 -1.83 16.92
N TYR A 61 7.97 -0.68 16.80
CA TYR A 61 7.91 0.15 15.59
C TYR A 61 8.52 -0.51 14.33
N ASN A 62 9.29 -1.57 14.48
CA ASN A 62 9.85 -2.35 13.37
C ASN A 62 9.00 -3.57 12.98
N THR A 63 7.86 -3.81 13.62
CA THR A 63 7.08 -5.04 13.42
C THR A 63 6.65 -5.22 11.98
N VAL A 64 6.11 -4.17 11.34
CA VAL A 64 5.70 -4.23 9.93
C VAL A 64 6.89 -4.50 9.01
N PHE A 65 8.04 -3.89 9.29
CA PHE A 65 9.29 -4.16 8.55
C PHE A 65 9.67 -5.65 8.61
N TRP A 66 9.66 -6.26 9.78
CA TRP A 66 9.97 -7.69 9.93
C TRP A 66 8.94 -8.58 9.25
N CYS A 67 7.66 -8.22 9.33
CA CYS A 67 6.61 -8.92 8.57
C CYS A 67 6.87 -8.83 7.06
N ASN A 68 7.31 -7.69 6.55
CA ASN A 68 7.65 -7.50 5.15
C ASN A 68 8.84 -8.37 4.72
N MET A 69 9.83 -8.53 5.57
CA MET A 69 10.93 -9.46 5.32
C MET A 69 10.42 -10.90 5.19
N VAL A 70 9.49 -11.30 6.06
CA VAL A 70 8.85 -12.64 5.97
C VAL A 70 8.05 -12.78 4.66
N PHE A 71 7.21 -11.82 4.31
CA PHE A 71 6.44 -11.86 3.06
C PHE A 71 7.33 -11.83 1.82
N GLY A 72 8.41 -11.04 1.82
CA GLY A 72 9.41 -11.02 0.76
C GLY A 72 10.11 -12.37 0.59
N LEU A 73 10.51 -13.00 1.69
CA LEU A 73 11.10 -14.34 1.67
C LEU A 73 10.11 -15.40 1.18
N LEU A 74 8.87 -15.36 1.66
CA LEU A 74 7.81 -16.28 1.21
C LEU A 74 7.49 -16.07 -0.28
N CYS A 75 7.45 -14.83 -0.75
CA CYS A 75 7.30 -14.50 -2.17
C CYS A 75 8.40 -15.18 -3.00
N TRP A 76 9.66 -15.01 -2.62
CA TRP A 76 10.79 -15.66 -3.25
C TRP A 76 10.66 -17.17 -3.24
N CYS A 77 10.49 -17.79 -2.08
CA CYS A 77 10.43 -19.24 -1.91
C CYS A 77 9.29 -19.86 -2.72
N VAL A 78 8.07 -19.31 -2.65
CA VAL A 78 6.90 -19.84 -3.35
C VAL A 78 7.06 -19.73 -4.85
N PHE A 79 7.56 -18.59 -5.33
CA PHE A 79 7.68 -18.36 -6.77
C PHE A 79 8.78 -19.21 -7.39
N THR A 80 9.94 -19.35 -6.73
CA THR A 80 11.13 -20.00 -7.27
C THR A 80 11.20 -21.50 -7.03
N TRP A 81 10.41 -22.05 -6.10
CA TRP A 81 10.46 -23.47 -5.70
C TRP A 81 10.51 -24.46 -6.86
N ARG A 82 9.84 -24.15 -7.99
CA ARG A 82 9.75 -25.06 -9.15
C ARG A 82 10.52 -24.57 -10.37
N MET A 83 11.35 -23.60 -10.18
CA MET A 83 12.20 -23.08 -11.23
C MET A 83 13.56 -23.77 -11.20
N ASP A 84 14.13 -24.01 -12.36
CA ASP A 84 15.53 -24.33 -12.45
C ASP A 84 16.41 -23.13 -12.04
N TRP A 85 17.67 -23.41 -11.73
CA TRP A 85 18.59 -22.38 -11.23
C TRP A 85 18.80 -21.21 -12.19
N LYS A 86 18.65 -21.42 -13.53
CA LYS A 86 18.82 -20.37 -14.54
C LYS A 86 17.67 -19.35 -14.45
N HIS A 87 16.43 -19.85 -14.32
CA HIS A 87 15.25 -19.01 -14.15
C HIS A 87 15.25 -18.30 -12.78
N GLN A 88 15.74 -18.99 -11.72
CA GLN A 88 15.92 -18.36 -10.41
C GLN A 88 16.93 -17.22 -10.48
N LEU A 89 18.08 -17.43 -11.11
CA LEU A 89 19.11 -16.41 -11.30
C LEU A 89 18.60 -15.23 -12.14
N ALA A 90 17.89 -15.53 -13.25
CA ALA A 90 17.30 -14.49 -14.09
C ALA A 90 16.27 -13.65 -13.34
N PHE A 91 15.44 -14.30 -12.51
CA PHE A 91 14.49 -13.58 -11.63
C PHE A 91 15.22 -12.74 -10.59
N ALA A 92 16.26 -13.27 -9.93
CA ALA A 92 17.07 -12.54 -8.95
C ALA A 92 17.72 -11.30 -9.57
N LEU A 93 18.34 -11.44 -10.73
CA LEU A 93 18.97 -10.33 -11.45
C LEU A 93 17.92 -9.30 -11.90
N GLY A 94 16.79 -9.75 -12.43
CA GLY A 94 15.68 -8.87 -12.80
C GLY A 94 15.12 -8.10 -11.60
N LEU A 95 14.94 -8.77 -10.49
CA LEU A 95 14.44 -8.15 -9.24
C LEU A 95 15.44 -7.12 -8.69
N PHE A 96 16.74 -7.45 -8.71
CA PHE A 96 17.80 -6.52 -8.31
C PHE A 96 17.85 -5.30 -9.23
N CYS A 97 17.75 -5.49 -10.55
CA CYS A 97 17.76 -4.39 -11.50
C CYS A 97 16.45 -3.58 -11.48
N ALA A 98 15.31 -4.20 -11.21
CA ALA A 98 14.05 -3.49 -11.05
C ALA A 98 14.05 -2.59 -9.81
N TRP A 99 14.85 -2.93 -8.79
CA TRP A 99 15.03 -2.22 -7.52
C TRP A 99 13.72 -1.86 -6.77
N LEU A 100 12.72 -1.33 -7.48
CA LEU A 100 11.49 -0.81 -6.89
C LEU A 100 10.73 -1.86 -6.06
N PRO A 101 10.51 -3.13 -6.52
CA PRO A 101 9.94 -4.17 -5.67
C PRO A 101 10.83 -4.51 -4.46
N LEU A 102 12.16 -4.53 -4.62
CA LEU A 102 13.08 -4.78 -3.51
C LEU A 102 12.99 -3.66 -2.47
N ARG A 103 12.97 -2.41 -2.91
CA ARG A 103 12.83 -1.25 -2.00
C ARG A 103 11.59 -1.41 -1.12
N GLN A 104 10.47 -1.86 -1.68
CA GLN A 104 9.22 -2.02 -0.93
C GLN A 104 9.32 -3.10 0.17
N ILE A 105 10.14 -4.12 0.00
CA ILE A 105 10.39 -5.13 1.05
C ILE A 105 11.05 -4.49 2.28
N PHE A 106 11.87 -3.47 2.08
CA PHE A 106 12.59 -2.76 3.13
C PHE A 106 11.84 -1.54 3.69
N THR A 107 10.59 -1.33 3.30
CA THR A 107 9.70 -0.30 3.86
C THR A 107 8.65 -0.93 4.78
N ALA A 108 7.92 -0.11 5.53
CA ALA A 108 6.83 -0.59 6.36
C ALA A 108 5.44 -0.44 5.68
N THR A 109 5.41 -0.59 4.36
CA THR A 109 4.20 -0.55 3.53
C THR A 109 3.60 -1.94 3.31
N SER A 110 2.39 -2.04 2.74
CA SER A 110 1.70 -3.33 2.54
C SER A 110 2.07 -4.08 1.26
N GLU A 111 2.90 -3.51 0.39
CA GLU A 111 3.27 -4.08 -0.90
C GLU A 111 3.85 -5.51 -0.83
N PRO A 112 4.73 -5.86 0.14
CA PRO A 112 5.29 -7.21 0.23
C PRO A 112 4.27 -8.31 0.45
N LEU A 113 3.16 -8.04 1.14
CA LEU A 113 2.04 -8.97 1.24
C LEU A 113 1.42 -9.24 -0.14
N HIS A 114 1.21 -8.19 -0.94
CA HIS A 114 0.70 -8.33 -2.31
C HIS A 114 1.68 -9.06 -3.22
N PHE A 115 2.99 -8.88 -3.03
CA PHE A 115 4.02 -9.65 -3.75
C PHE A 115 3.95 -11.13 -3.42
N PHE A 116 3.75 -11.48 -2.16
CA PHE A 116 3.56 -12.87 -1.74
C PHE A 116 2.29 -13.48 -2.35
N LEU A 117 1.16 -12.78 -2.28
CA LEU A 117 -0.10 -13.24 -2.88
C LEU A 117 0.03 -13.42 -4.39
N LEU A 118 0.69 -12.49 -5.09
CA LEU A 118 1.01 -12.60 -6.52
C LEU A 118 1.84 -13.85 -6.82
N ALA A 119 2.88 -14.11 -6.02
CA ALA A 119 3.70 -15.31 -6.17
C ALA A 119 2.88 -16.59 -6.02
N VAL A 120 1.98 -16.64 -5.04
CA VAL A 120 1.05 -17.77 -4.85
C VAL A 120 0.13 -17.92 -6.06
N ILE A 121 -0.50 -16.85 -6.52
CA ILE A 121 -1.39 -16.87 -7.69
C ILE A 121 -0.67 -17.43 -8.92
N LEU A 122 0.50 -16.90 -9.25
CA LEU A 122 1.25 -17.32 -10.44
C LEU A 122 1.79 -18.74 -10.32
N ALA A 123 2.44 -19.10 -9.21
CA ALA A 123 3.01 -20.41 -9.00
C ALA A 123 1.95 -21.52 -9.03
N TYR A 124 0.82 -21.30 -8.36
CA TYR A 124 -0.25 -22.31 -8.29
C TYR A 124 -1.14 -22.32 -9.53
N SER A 125 -1.36 -21.20 -10.22
CA SER A 125 -2.02 -21.20 -11.54
C SER A 125 -1.23 -22.01 -12.56
N ARG A 126 0.11 -21.89 -12.58
CA ARG A 126 0.97 -22.75 -13.40
C ARG A 126 0.87 -24.21 -12.99
N ALA A 127 0.89 -24.50 -11.70
CA ALA A 127 0.74 -25.86 -11.16
C ALA A 127 -0.62 -26.50 -11.51
N MET A 128 -1.68 -25.68 -11.70
CA MET A 128 -2.97 -26.16 -12.23
C MET A 128 -2.83 -26.73 -13.65
N ALA A 129 -2.04 -26.07 -14.50
CA ALA A 129 -1.78 -26.57 -15.86
C ALA A 129 -1.11 -27.97 -15.87
N ASP A 130 -0.33 -28.27 -14.82
CA ASP A 130 0.31 -29.57 -14.60
C ASP A 130 -0.60 -30.59 -13.88
N GLY A 131 -1.81 -30.19 -13.50
CA GLY A 131 -2.79 -31.05 -12.84
C GLY A 131 -2.49 -31.40 -11.38
N LYS A 132 -1.70 -30.58 -10.68
CA LYS A 132 -1.35 -30.86 -9.28
C LYS A 132 -2.55 -30.63 -8.37
N ARG A 133 -2.77 -31.57 -7.44
CA ARG A 133 -3.86 -31.48 -6.46
C ARG A 133 -3.67 -30.25 -5.56
N GLY A 134 -4.77 -29.61 -5.20
CA GLY A 134 -4.78 -28.44 -4.30
C GLY A 134 -4.36 -27.12 -4.96
N SER A 135 -3.72 -27.15 -6.16
CA SER A 135 -3.26 -25.90 -6.81
C SER A 135 -4.39 -24.95 -7.18
N THR A 136 -5.55 -25.49 -7.58
CA THR A 136 -6.73 -24.68 -7.88
C THR A 136 -7.22 -23.92 -6.64
N ALA A 137 -7.36 -24.62 -5.51
CA ALA A 137 -7.80 -24.00 -4.27
C ALA A 137 -6.84 -22.91 -3.78
N ALA A 138 -5.53 -23.20 -3.82
CA ALA A 138 -4.51 -22.21 -3.41
C ALA A 138 -4.50 -20.97 -4.31
N ALA A 139 -4.57 -21.14 -5.64
CA ALA A 139 -4.61 -20.01 -6.56
C ALA A 139 -5.89 -19.17 -6.38
N LEU A 140 -7.05 -19.81 -6.26
CA LEU A 140 -8.32 -19.11 -6.06
C LEU A 140 -8.39 -18.42 -4.71
N LEU A 141 -7.93 -19.06 -3.63
CA LEU A 141 -7.89 -18.45 -2.30
C LEU A 141 -6.99 -17.20 -2.30
N ALA A 142 -5.82 -17.27 -2.92
CA ALA A 142 -4.94 -16.11 -3.03
C ALA A 142 -5.57 -14.99 -3.86
N CYS A 143 -6.29 -15.29 -4.96
CA CYS A 143 -7.05 -14.29 -5.72
C CYS A 143 -8.16 -13.65 -4.87
N VAL A 144 -8.90 -14.45 -4.09
CA VAL A 144 -9.95 -13.96 -3.18
C VAL A 144 -9.34 -13.01 -2.15
N VAL A 145 -8.27 -13.42 -1.48
CA VAL A 145 -7.59 -12.61 -0.46
C VAL A 145 -7.07 -11.31 -1.07
N GLU A 146 -6.38 -11.38 -2.23
CA GLU A 146 -5.88 -10.19 -2.92
C GLU A 146 -7.00 -9.22 -3.28
N THR A 147 -8.15 -9.74 -3.77
CA THR A 147 -9.31 -8.93 -4.15
C THR A 147 -9.99 -8.30 -2.93
N ILE A 148 -10.06 -9.02 -1.81
CA ILE A 148 -10.63 -8.48 -0.57
C ILE A 148 -9.79 -7.33 -0.03
N ILE A 149 -8.47 -7.44 -0.11
CA ILE A 149 -7.56 -6.38 0.32
C ILE A 149 -7.57 -5.22 -0.66
N ARG A 150 -7.52 -5.53 -1.96
CA ARG A 150 -7.48 -4.53 -3.05
C ARG A 150 -8.44 -4.94 -4.16
N PRO A 151 -9.58 -4.22 -4.36
CA PRO A 151 -10.62 -4.62 -5.31
C PRO A 151 -10.14 -4.89 -6.74
N TYR A 152 -9.10 -4.19 -7.20
CA TYR A 152 -8.51 -4.45 -8.53
C TYR A 152 -7.82 -5.82 -8.63
N GLY A 153 -7.52 -6.47 -7.50
CA GLY A 153 -7.03 -7.86 -7.46
C GLY A 153 -7.93 -8.86 -8.18
N VAL A 154 -9.20 -8.50 -8.39
CA VAL A 154 -10.16 -9.30 -9.19
C VAL A 154 -9.60 -9.67 -10.56
N VAL A 155 -8.79 -8.83 -11.17
CA VAL A 155 -8.17 -9.08 -12.47
C VAL A 155 -7.23 -10.29 -12.42
N MET A 156 -6.66 -10.61 -11.26
CA MET A 156 -5.77 -11.76 -11.06
C MET A 156 -6.48 -13.11 -11.25
N PHE A 157 -7.82 -13.16 -11.16
CA PHE A 157 -8.58 -14.37 -11.48
C PHE A 157 -8.41 -14.83 -12.93
N LEU A 158 -7.93 -13.96 -13.83
CA LEU A 158 -7.57 -14.35 -15.19
C LEU A 158 -6.50 -15.45 -15.23
N PHE A 159 -5.55 -15.48 -14.31
CA PHE A 159 -4.51 -16.50 -14.27
C PHE A 159 -5.09 -17.90 -14.04
N PRO A 160 -5.81 -18.21 -12.96
CA PRO A 160 -6.42 -19.52 -12.78
C PRO A 160 -7.42 -19.86 -13.89
N ILE A 161 -8.15 -18.90 -14.47
CA ILE A 161 -9.03 -19.15 -15.61
C ILE A 161 -8.21 -19.60 -16.83
N VAL A 162 -7.19 -18.84 -17.24
CA VAL A 162 -6.39 -19.09 -18.44
C VAL A 162 -5.58 -20.37 -18.32
N TYR A 163 -4.98 -20.64 -17.17
CA TYR A 163 -4.20 -21.86 -16.95
C TYR A 163 -5.10 -23.09 -16.70
N GLY A 164 -6.25 -22.92 -16.07
CA GLY A 164 -7.23 -23.98 -15.86
C GLY A 164 -7.97 -24.41 -17.13
N TRP A 165 -8.13 -23.51 -18.10
CA TRP A 165 -8.84 -23.77 -19.35
C TRP A 165 -8.23 -24.92 -20.18
N LYS A 166 -6.93 -25.18 -20.07
CA LYS A 166 -6.23 -26.26 -20.75
C LYS A 166 -6.74 -27.67 -20.41
N LYS A 167 -7.46 -27.88 -19.30
CA LYS A 167 -7.87 -29.19 -18.77
C LYS A 167 -9.38 -29.40 -18.72
N ASN A 168 -10.15 -29.00 -19.72
CA ASN A 168 -11.62 -29.15 -19.71
C ASN A 168 -12.25 -28.62 -18.41
N CYS A 169 -11.95 -27.36 -18.11
CA CYS A 169 -12.60 -26.68 -17.02
C CYS A 169 -14.10 -26.66 -17.33
N GLY A 170 -14.87 -27.51 -16.65
CA GLY A 170 -16.31 -27.58 -16.88
C GLY A 170 -16.95 -26.21 -16.64
N ARG A 171 -18.01 -25.88 -17.38
CA ARG A 171 -18.76 -24.61 -17.23
C ARG A 171 -19.04 -24.23 -15.78
N LEU A 172 -19.28 -25.25 -14.92
CA LEU A 172 -19.52 -25.06 -13.50
C LEU A 172 -18.31 -24.50 -12.75
N ARG A 173 -17.09 -24.94 -13.09
CA ARG A 173 -15.85 -24.39 -12.46
C ARG A 173 -15.59 -22.96 -12.88
N LEU A 174 -15.82 -22.65 -14.16
CA LEU A 174 -15.70 -21.27 -14.64
C LEU A 174 -16.73 -20.36 -13.94
N ALA A 175 -17.99 -20.79 -13.89
CA ALA A 175 -19.06 -20.06 -13.19
C ALA A 175 -18.71 -19.87 -11.70
N GLY A 176 -18.21 -20.90 -11.02
CA GLY A 176 -17.74 -20.81 -9.63
C GLY A 176 -16.58 -19.83 -9.44
N THR A 177 -15.62 -19.80 -10.37
CA THR A 177 -14.49 -18.86 -10.33
C THR A 177 -14.98 -17.42 -10.53
N VAL A 178 -15.88 -17.19 -11.50
CA VAL A 178 -16.46 -15.85 -11.73
C VAL A 178 -17.32 -15.42 -10.53
N ALA A 179 -18.12 -16.31 -9.96
CA ALA A 179 -18.90 -16.02 -8.76
C ALA A 179 -17.98 -15.66 -7.58
N ALA A 180 -16.90 -16.41 -7.36
CA ALA A 180 -15.92 -16.09 -6.32
C ALA A 180 -15.28 -14.71 -6.54
N ALA A 181 -14.93 -14.35 -7.78
CA ALA A 181 -14.39 -13.05 -8.13
C ALA A 181 -15.37 -11.91 -7.81
N LEU A 182 -16.64 -12.04 -8.24
CA LEU A 182 -17.68 -11.04 -7.97
C LEU A 182 -17.97 -10.90 -6.47
N MET A 183 -18.11 -12.01 -5.76
CA MET A 183 -18.35 -12.01 -4.32
C MET A 183 -17.19 -11.37 -3.55
N SER A 184 -15.95 -11.61 -3.98
CA SER A 184 -14.77 -10.99 -3.35
C SER A 184 -14.78 -9.46 -3.51
N VAL A 185 -15.16 -8.94 -4.68
CA VAL A 185 -15.30 -7.50 -4.91
C VAL A 185 -16.40 -6.91 -4.04
N VAL A 186 -17.57 -7.52 -4.04
CA VAL A 186 -18.71 -7.05 -3.22
C VAL A 186 -18.33 -7.02 -1.74
N PHE A 187 -17.68 -8.08 -1.27
CA PHE A 187 -17.22 -8.16 0.13
C PHE A 187 -16.16 -7.13 0.44
N SER A 188 -15.20 -6.91 -0.46
CA SER A 188 -14.15 -5.89 -0.32
C SER A 188 -14.77 -4.49 -0.19
N LEU A 189 -15.69 -4.13 -1.10
CA LEU A 189 -16.35 -2.83 -1.08
C LEU A 189 -17.22 -2.66 0.18
N TRP A 190 -17.93 -3.71 0.58
CA TRP A 190 -18.70 -3.70 1.83
C TRP A 190 -17.79 -3.47 3.04
N ALA A 191 -16.67 -4.18 3.13
CA ALA A 191 -15.74 -4.07 4.25
C ALA A 191 -15.08 -2.68 4.31
N MET A 192 -14.69 -2.13 3.16
CA MET A 192 -14.15 -0.76 3.09
C MET A 192 -15.18 0.28 3.55
N ASN A 193 -16.44 0.13 3.19
CA ASN A 193 -17.47 1.09 3.58
C ASN A 193 -17.95 0.94 5.03
N THR A 194 -17.83 -0.27 5.61
CA THR A 194 -18.41 -0.55 6.94
C THR A 194 -17.35 -0.58 8.05
N LEU A 195 -16.16 -1.08 7.74
CA LEU A 195 -15.12 -1.33 8.73
C LEU A 195 -13.96 -0.33 8.64
N ALA A 196 -13.80 0.36 7.51
CA ALA A 196 -12.83 1.43 7.38
C ALA A 196 -13.42 2.75 7.89
N ALA A 197 -12.54 3.61 8.33
CA ALA A 197 -12.91 4.97 8.71
C ALA A 197 -13.39 5.77 7.48
N PRO A 198 -14.36 6.66 7.63
CA PRO A 198 -14.75 7.57 6.58
C PRO A 198 -13.57 8.47 6.22
N TYR A 199 -13.15 8.41 4.97
CA TYR A 199 -12.01 9.16 4.48
C TYR A 199 -12.46 10.12 3.39
N SER A 200 -12.41 11.41 3.67
CA SER A 200 -13.03 12.43 2.80
C SER A 200 -12.25 12.72 1.52
N GLU A 201 -10.93 12.56 1.52
CA GLU A 201 -10.09 13.10 0.45
C GLU A 201 -9.61 12.09 -0.61
N GLN A 202 -9.80 10.81 -0.40
CA GLN A 202 -9.37 9.77 -1.34
C GLN A 202 -10.53 8.96 -1.90
N SER A 203 -11.65 9.59 -2.17
CA SER A 203 -12.73 8.91 -2.86
C SER A 203 -12.26 8.46 -4.25
N LEU A 204 -12.31 7.16 -4.46
CA LEU A 204 -12.23 6.58 -5.80
C LEU A 204 -13.30 7.24 -6.67
N ASP A 205 -12.93 7.69 -7.84
CA ASP A 205 -13.88 8.27 -8.79
C ASP A 205 -14.71 7.17 -9.45
N PHE A 206 -15.84 6.84 -8.84
CA PHE A 206 -16.78 5.84 -9.36
C PHE A 206 -17.78 6.37 -10.39
N THR A 207 -17.61 7.61 -10.89
CA THR A 207 -18.56 8.24 -11.81
C THR A 207 -18.80 7.40 -13.07
N VAL A 208 -17.79 6.73 -13.61
CA VAL A 208 -17.96 5.79 -14.74
C VAL A 208 -19.00 4.72 -14.41
N PHE A 209 -18.87 4.07 -13.25
CA PHE A 209 -19.76 2.99 -12.84
C PHE A 209 -21.15 3.51 -12.46
N THR A 210 -21.24 4.67 -11.86
CA THR A 210 -22.53 5.32 -11.55
C THR A 210 -23.32 5.60 -12.83
N LYS A 211 -22.68 6.18 -13.85
CA LYS A 211 -23.31 6.41 -15.16
C LYS A 211 -23.75 5.11 -15.83
N MET A 212 -22.91 4.07 -15.78
CA MET A 212 -23.29 2.74 -16.29
C MET A 212 -24.51 2.17 -15.56
N GLY A 213 -24.55 2.28 -14.22
CA GLY A 213 -25.69 1.85 -13.41
C GLY A 213 -27.00 2.60 -13.69
N GLN A 214 -26.89 3.84 -14.15
CA GLN A 214 -28.03 4.67 -14.59
C GLN A 214 -28.47 4.40 -16.04
N GLY A 215 -27.76 3.50 -16.76
CA GLY A 215 -28.03 3.19 -18.16
C GLY A 215 -27.42 4.19 -19.15
N ASP A 216 -26.67 5.20 -18.69
CA ASP A 216 -25.94 6.18 -19.53
C ASP A 216 -24.59 5.60 -19.97
N VAL A 217 -24.63 4.56 -20.79
CA VAL A 217 -23.41 3.93 -21.32
C VAL A 217 -22.57 4.88 -22.18
N PRO A 218 -23.16 5.71 -23.09
CA PRO A 218 -22.37 6.69 -23.85
C PRO A 218 -21.68 7.71 -22.95
N GLY A 219 -22.39 8.25 -21.95
CA GLY A 219 -21.83 9.18 -20.99
C GLY A 219 -20.72 8.55 -20.10
N ALA A 220 -20.85 7.29 -19.74
CA ALA A 220 -19.80 6.55 -19.03
C ALA A 220 -18.54 6.40 -19.88
N VAL A 221 -18.68 6.04 -21.16
CA VAL A 221 -17.56 5.91 -22.10
C VAL A 221 -16.89 7.27 -22.36
N ALA A 222 -17.68 8.30 -22.58
CA ALA A 222 -17.16 9.66 -22.75
C ALA A 222 -16.37 10.14 -21.54
N TYR A 223 -16.91 9.93 -20.34
CA TYR A 223 -16.25 10.28 -19.08
C TYR A 223 -14.95 9.49 -18.86
N PHE A 224 -14.94 8.19 -19.17
CA PHE A 224 -13.73 7.37 -19.08
C PHE A 224 -12.61 7.95 -19.97
N PHE A 225 -12.90 8.27 -21.23
CA PHE A 225 -11.89 8.85 -22.12
C PHE A 225 -11.48 10.26 -21.71
N GLN A 226 -12.38 11.07 -21.18
CA GLN A 226 -12.06 12.38 -20.64
C GLN A 226 -11.08 12.27 -19.46
N LYS A 227 -11.34 11.37 -18.51
CA LYS A 227 -10.44 11.11 -17.37
C LYS A 227 -9.09 10.56 -17.82
N LEU A 228 -9.10 9.60 -18.73
CA LEU A 228 -7.87 9.05 -19.26
C LEU A 228 -7.02 10.12 -19.96
N PHE A 229 -7.64 10.97 -20.77
CA PHE A 229 -6.95 12.09 -21.43
C PHE A 229 -6.39 13.08 -20.40
N ALA A 230 -7.19 13.49 -19.42
CA ALA A 230 -6.74 14.37 -18.34
C ALA A 230 -5.55 13.75 -17.56
N ALA A 231 -5.62 12.46 -17.24
CA ALA A 231 -4.53 11.76 -16.59
C ALA A 231 -3.24 11.70 -17.44
N CYS A 232 -3.37 11.51 -18.75
CA CYS A 232 -2.21 11.55 -19.67
C CYS A 232 -1.59 12.96 -19.77
N VAL A 233 -2.42 14.01 -19.80
CA VAL A 233 -1.95 15.41 -19.78
C VAL A 233 -1.23 15.71 -18.47
N SER A 234 -1.81 15.34 -17.34
CA SER A 234 -1.19 15.49 -16.02
C SER A 234 0.13 14.71 -15.93
N LEU A 235 0.17 13.46 -16.38
CA LEU A 235 1.42 12.68 -16.42
C LEU A 235 2.53 13.38 -17.18
N TRP A 236 2.20 14.04 -18.29
CA TRP A 236 3.18 14.81 -19.04
C TRP A 236 3.58 16.10 -18.33
N ALA A 237 2.60 16.94 -18.00
CA ALA A 237 2.83 18.29 -17.51
C ALA A 237 3.33 18.34 -16.06
N ASP A 238 2.75 17.49 -15.18
CA ASP A 238 2.99 17.56 -13.73
C ASP A 238 4.08 16.59 -13.26
N TYR A 239 4.39 15.54 -14.05
CA TYR A 239 5.35 14.50 -13.64
C TYR A 239 6.55 14.36 -14.59
N LEU A 240 6.33 14.13 -15.89
CA LEU A 240 7.44 13.86 -16.81
C LEU A 240 8.23 15.13 -17.13
N GLN A 241 7.56 16.22 -17.46
CA GLN A 241 8.23 17.47 -17.81
C GLN A 241 9.08 18.04 -16.66
N PRO A 242 8.58 18.16 -15.41
CA PRO A 242 9.39 18.61 -14.28
C PRO A 242 10.56 17.67 -13.99
N THR A 243 10.37 16.34 -14.11
CA THR A 243 11.43 15.36 -13.93
C THR A 243 12.56 15.52 -14.96
N LEU A 244 12.22 15.78 -16.21
CA LEU A 244 13.20 15.96 -17.29
C LEU A 244 14.00 17.27 -17.18
N HIS A 245 13.40 18.33 -16.63
CA HIS A 245 14.06 19.63 -16.50
C HIS A 245 14.85 19.79 -15.19
N GLY A 246 14.73 18.86 -14.27
CA GLY A 246 15.40 18.90 -12.97
C GLY A 246 14.79 19.97 -12.04
N GLY A 247 14.31 19.60 -10.91
CA GLY A 247 13.66 20.48 -9.94
C GLY A 247 12.31 19.94 -9.45
N ALA A 248 11.92 18.78 -9.94
CA ALA A 248 10.76 18.08 -9.41
C ALA A 248 11.04 17.48 -8.03
N GLU A 249 10.05 17.57 -7.16
CA GLU A 249 10.09 16.89 -5.88
C GLU A 249 10.18 15.37 -6.09
N GLN A 250 10.80 14.69 -5.12
CA GLN A 250 11.14 13.28 -5.25
C GLN A 250 9.95 12.36 -5.53
N TYR A 251 8.81 12.61 -4.92
CA TYR A 251 7.62 11.79 -5.14
C TYR A 251 7.08 11.92 -6.58
N ILE A 252 7.31 13.09 -7.22
CA ILE A 252 6.98 13.33 -8.65
C ILE A 252 7.92 12.51 -9.53
N VAL A 253 9.22 12.55 -9.24
CA VAL A 253 10.23 11.75 -9.95
C VAL A 253 9.94 10.26 -9.82
N ASP A 254 9.57 9.78 -8.64
CA ASP A 254 9.22 8.38 -8.40
C ASP A 254 7.96 7.95 -9.20
N ALA A 255 6.96 8.83 -9.32
CA ALA A 255 5.77 8.56 -10.13
C ALA A 255 6.09 8.50 -11.63
N ALA A 256 6.88 9.46 -12.15
CA ALA A 256 7.32 9.49 -13.55
C ALA A 256 8.15 8.25 -13.91
N HIS A 257 9.13 7.90 -13.08
CA HIS A 257 9.94 6.71 -13.29
C HIS A 257 9.13 5.42 -13.16
N GLY A 258 8.19 5.36 -12.21
CA GLY A 258 7.27 4.23 -12.08
C GLY A 258 6.45 4.01 -13.35
N PHE A 259 5.89 5.09 -13.91
CA PHE A 259 5.16 5.08 -15.16
C PHE A 259 6.01 4.54 -16.33
N LEU A 260 7.19 5.11 -16.54
CA LEU A 260 8.07 4.72 -17.65
C LEU A 260 8.52 3.26 -17.53
N ARG A 261 8.82 2.79 -16.32
CA ARG A 261 9.21 1.38 -16.07
C ARG A 261 8.08 0.43 -16.42
N VAL A 262 6.85 0.70 -15.97
CA VAL A 262 5.69 -0.14 -16.29
C VAL A 262 5.47 -0.21 -17.78
N LEU A 263 5.50 0.92 -18.49
CA LEU A 263 5.35 0.96 -19.95
C LEU A 263 6.45 0.17 -20.67
N LEU A 264 7.69 0.31 -20.23
CA LEU A 264 8.81 -0.44 -20.83
C LEU A 264 8.65 -1.94 -20.64
N PHE A 265 8.29 -2.39 -19.44
CA PHE A 265 8.01 -3.80 -19.17
C PHE A 265 6.86 -4.32 -20.02
N MET A 266 5.76 -3.57 -20.11
CA MET A 266 4.63 -3.94 -20.97
C MET A 266 5.03 -4.03 -22.43
N ALA A 267 5.79 -3.07 -22.94
CA ALA A 267 6.28 -3.08 -24.31
C ALA A 267 7.21 -4.29 -24.57
N THR A 268 8.08 -4.62 -23.64
CA THR A 268 8.97 -5.79 -23.70
C THR A 268 8.16 -7.08 -23.77
N ILE A 269 7.18 -7.27 -22.87
CA ILE A 269 6.32 -8.47 -22.88
C ILE A 269 5.48 -8.53 -24.16
N LEU A 270 5.00 -7.38 -24.67
CA LEU A 270 4.28 -7.32 -25.94
C LEU A 270 5.18 -7.76 -27.12
N ALA A 271 6.40 -7.25 -27.20
CA ALA A 271 7.36 -7.63 -28.22
C ALA A 271 7.63 -9.13 -28.24
N LEU A 272 7.65 -9.74 -27.04
CA LEU A 272 7.80 -11.17 -26.91
C LEU A 272 6.56 -11.96 -27.30
N CYS A 273 5.38 -11.47 -26.95
CA CYS A 273 4.15 -12.08 -27.45
C CYS A 273 4.16 -12.12 -28.98
N LEU A 274 4.59 -11.05 -29.62
CA LEU A 274 4.70 -10.98 -31.08
C LEU A 274 5.75 -11.97 -31.61
N TYR A 275 6.95 -11.99 -31.02
CA TYR A 275 8.01 -12.94 -31.38
C TYR A 275 7.57 -14.39 -31.21
N ASP A 276 6.96 -14.72 -30.05
CA ASP A 276 6.51 -16.08 -29.76
C ASP A 276 5.32 -16.52 -30.64
N THR A 277 4.47 -15.56 -31.03
CA THR A 277 3.40 -15.83 -32.02
C THR A 277 3.99 -16.26 -33.34
N VAL A 278 5.02 -15.55 -33.82
CA VAL A 278 5.75 -15.94 -35.06
C VAL A 278 6.41 -17.30 -34.90
N LYS A 279 6.99 -17.59 -33.75
CA LYS A 279 7.64 -18.88 -33.45
C LYS A 279 6.67 -19.98 -33.02
N LYS A 280 5.35 -19.73 -33.03
CA LYS A 280 4.29 -20.69 -32.61
C LYS A 280 4.49 -21.22 -31.19
N ARG A 281 5.07 -20.43 -30.31
CA ARG A 281 5.25 -20.72 -28.87
C ARG A 281 4.01 -20.34 -28.06
N ALA A 282 3.95 -20.83 -26.82
CA ALA A 282 2.84 -20.48 -25.92
C ALA A 282 2.95 -19.03 -25.43
N ILE A 283 1.89 -18.24 -25.62
CA ILE A 283 1.83 -16.83 -25.27
C ILE A 283 0.83 -16.52 -24.15
N ARG A 284 0.10 -17.53 -23.67
CA ARG A 284 -1.08 -17.33 -22.79
C ARG A 284 -0.76 -16.59 -21.50
N GLY A 285 0.30 -16.96 -20.81
CA GLY A 285 0.70 -16.30 -19.56
C GLY A 285 1.13 -14.85 -19.78
N LYS A 286 1.90 -14.59 -20.87
CA LYS A 286 2.33 -13.24 -21.26
C LYS A 286 1.16 -12.34 -21.60
N VAL A 287 0.21 -12.82 -22.40
CA VAL A 287 -1.02 -12.08 -22.74
C VAL A 287 -1.86 -11.83 -21.48
N CYS A 288 -2.01 -12.84 -20.62
CA CYS A 288 -2.72 -12.68 -19.34
C CYS A 288 -2.08 -11.59 -18.47
N SER A 289 -0.75 -11.60 -18.34
CA SER A 289 -0.05 -10.58 -17.53
C SER A 289 -0.17 -9.18 -18.14
N LEU A 290 -0.13 -9.04 -19.46
CA LEU A 290 -0.36 -7.75 -20.12
C LEU A 290 -1.78 -7.23 -19.87
N ILE A 291 -2.80 -8.08 -20.00
CA ILE A 291 -4.18 -7.70 -19.73
C ILE A 291 -4.33 -7.27 -18.26
N CYS A 292 -3.81 -8.04 -17.32
CA CYS A 292 -3.84 -7.70 -15.90
C CYS A 292 -3.13 -6.38 -15.63
N ALA A 293 -1.90 -6.23 -16.13
CA ALA A 293 -1.12 -5.00 -15.92
C ALA A 293 -1.79 -3.78 -16.55
N ALA A 294 -2.28 -3.91 -17.79
CA ALA A 294 -2.98 -2.82 -18.48
C ALA A 294 -4.28 -2.43 -17.77
N THR A 295 -5.06 -3.41 -17.31
CA THR A 295 -6.32 -3.14 -16.61
C THR A 295 -6.07 -2.42 -15.28
N ILE A 296 -5.12 -2.89 -14.48
CA ILE A 296 -4.75 -2.24 -13.20
C ILE A 296 -4.20 -0.84 -13.47
N PHE A 297 -3.31 -0.70 -14.45
CA PHE A 297 -2.73 0.58 -14.82
C PHE A 297 -3.79 1.61 -15.23
N LEU A 298 -4.73 1.21 -16.10
CA LEU A 298 -5.85 2.07 -16.52
C LEU A 298 -6.79 2.38 -15.35
N ALA A 299 -7.06 1.41 -14.49
CA ALA A 299 -7.88 1.63 -13.31
C ALA A 299 -7.25 2.68 -12.38
N ILE A 300 -5.94 2.64 -12.18
CA ILE A 300 -5.23 3.65 -11.38
C ILE A 300 -5.35 5.03 -12.02
N LEU A 301 -5.17 5.14 -13.33
CA LEU A 301 -5.25 6.44 -14.02
C LEU A 301 -6.65 7.04 -14.03
N VAL A 302 -7.69 6.21 -14.11
CA VAL A 302 -9.08 6.67 -14.25
C VAL A 302 -9.77 6.84 -12.90
N LEU A 303 -9.55 5.90 -11.96
CA LEU A 303 -10.23 5.88 -10.67
C LEU A 303 -9.45 6.62 -9.57
N TYR A 304 -8.12 6.75 -9.75
CA TYR A 304 -7.24 7.42 -8.80
C TYR A 304 -6.59 8.65 -9.42
N ASN A 305 -5.41 8.95 -8.93
CA ASN A 305 -4.52 10.01 -9.39
C ASN A 305 -3.24 9.38 -9.97
N PRO A 306 -2.64 9.91 -11.06
CA PRO A 306 -1.35 9.46 -11.58
C PRO A 306 -0.23 9.34 -10.54
N LEU A 307 -0.25 10.17 -9.50
CA LEU A 307 0.69 10.09 -8.38
C LEU A 307 0.75 8.69 -7.73
N GLN A 308 -0.35 7.96 -7.73
CA GLN A 308 -0.41 6.62 -7.15
C GLN A 308 0.42 5.59 -7.92
N LEU A 309 0.81 5.88 -9.16
CA LEU A 309 1.73 5.01 -9.92
C LEU A 309 3.06 4.77 -9.20
N ARG A 310 3.51 5.70 -8.36
CA ARG A 310 4.69 5.51 -7.50
C ARG A 310 4.59 4.28 -6.60
N ARG A 311 3.39 3.93 -6.15
CA ARG A 311 3.10 2.80 -5.27
C ARG A 311 2.83 1.52 -6.06
N TYR A 312 1.95 1.60 -7.05
CA TYR A 312 1.51 0.43 -7.81
C TYR A 312 2.50 -0.05 -8.86
N SER A 313 3.43 0.79 -9.30
CA SER A 313 4.45 0.41 -10.28
C SER A 313 5.33 -0.74 -9.80
N ALA A 314 5.61 -0.84 -8.49
CA ALA A 314 6.36 -1.96 -7.92
C ALA A 314 5.65 -3.31 -8.16
N PHE A 315 4.34 -3.35 -7.89
CA PHE A 315 3.51 -4.54 -8.10
C PHE A 315 3.41 -4.91 -9.59
N LEU A 316 3.16 -3.94 -10.46
CA LEU A 316 3.04 -4.16 -11.89
C LEU A 316 4.36 -4.62 -12.52
N CYS A 317 5.48 -4.01 -12.15
CA CYS A 317 6.80 -4.45 -12.59
C CYS A 317 7.11 -5.86 -12.11
N LEU A 318 6.77 -6.20 -10.87
CA LEU A 318 6.99 -7.54 -10.32
C LEU A 318 6.13 -8.59 -11.04
N LEU A 319 4.86 -8.29 -11.31
CA LEU A 319 3.96 -9.16 -12.08
C LEU A 319 4.58 -9.52 -13.45
N LEU A 320 4.99 -8.50 -14.20
CA LEU A 320 5.55 -8.69 -15.55
C LEU A 320 6.90 -9.41 -15.50
N LEU A 321 7.76 -9.07 -14.52
CA LEU A 321 9.04 -9.75 -14.31
C LEU A 321 8.86 -11.23 -13.94
N MET A 322 7.93 -11.56 -13.05
CA MET A 322 7.64 -12.93 -12.65
C MET A 322 7.20 -13.77 -13.85
N VAL A 323 6.30 -13.25 -14.68
CA VAL A 323 5.86 -13.98 -15.88
C VAL A 323 7.00 -14.12 -16.87
N ALA A 324 7.79 -13.08 -17.10
CA ALA A 324 8.96 -13.14 -17.97
C ALA A 324 9.98 -14.17 -17.48
N ALA A 325 10.36 -14.13 -16.21
CA ALA A 325 11.31 -15.09 -15.63
C ALA A 325 10.81 -16.53 -15.64
N ALA A 326 9.49 -16.72 -15.52
CA ALA A 326 8.89 -18.05 -15.50
C ALA A 326 8.71 -18.70 -16.88
N GLU A 327 8.54 -17.89 -17.93
CA GLU A 327 8.19 -18.38 -19.27
C GLU A 327 9.30 -18.17 -20.30
N ASP A 328 10.18 -17.19 -20.10
CA ASP A 328 11.20 -16.84 -21.08
C ASP A 328 12.48 -16.27 -20.45
N LEU A 329 13.51 -17.10 -20.38
CA LEU A 329 14.81 -16.73 -19.83
C LEU A 329 15.47 -15.58 -20.59
N LEU A 330 15.32 -15.57 -21.94
CA LEU A 330 15.95 -14.56 -22.81
C LEU A 330 15.44 -13.16 -22.48
N VAL A 331 14.18 -13.04 -22.11
CA VAL A 331 13.54 -11.77 -21.77
C VAL A 331 13.98 -11.24 -20.44
N ALA A 332 14.01 -12.11 -19.43
CA ALA A 332 14.54 -11.72 -18.14
C ALA A 332 15.97 -11.20 -18.29
N VAL A 333 16.78 -11.82 -19.14
CA VAL A 333 18.18 -11.40 -19.45
C VAL A 333 18.22 -10.11 -20.28
N LEU A 334 17.34 -9.90 -21.24
CA LEU A 334 17.34 -8.69 -22.07
C LEU A 334 16.68 -7.48 -21.38
N SER A 335 15.72 -7.71 -20.50
CA SER A 335 15.12 -6.63 -19.72
C SER A 335 16.06 -6.09 -18.64
N VAL A 336 17.02 -6.86 -18.15
CA VAL A 336 18.00 -6.46 -17.16
C VAL A 336 18.84 -5.24 -17.58
N PRO A 337 19.49 -5.21 -18.75
CA PRO A 337 20.24 -4.04 -19.19
C PRO A 337 19.37 -2.79 -19.39
N LEU A 338 18.16 -2.96 -19.93
CA LEU A 338 17.22 -1.85 -20.14
C LEU A 338 16.75 -1.27 -18.81
N LEU A 339 16.51 -2.11 -17.83
CA LEU A 339 16.17 -1.69 -16.47
C LEU A 339 17.33 -0.99 -15.75
N VAL A 340 18.55 -1.51 -15.92
CA VAL A 340 19.74 -0.87 -15.38
C VAL A 340 19.91 0.55 -15.95
N LEU A 341 19.76 0.72 -17.26
CA LEU A 341 19.86 2.04 -17.89
C LEU A 341 18.81 3.04 -17.40
N LEU A 342 17.62 2.58 -17.03
CA LEU A 342 16.56 3.44 -16.50
C LEU A 342 16.66 3.68 -14.98
N VAL A 343 17.33 2.79 -14.24
CA VAL A 343 17.38 2.82 -12.78
C VAL A 343 18.63 3.48 -12.26
N PHE A 344 19.76 3.32 -12.96
CA PHE A 344 21.07 3.70 -12.45
C PHE A 344 21.25 5.20 -12.12
N PRO A 345 20.65 6.16 -12.81
CA PRO A 345 20.77 7.55 -12.43
C PRO A 345 19.93 7.96 -11.22
N ALA A 346 18.82 7.26 -10.96
CA ALA A 346 17.81 7.68 -9.98
C ALA A 346 17.66 6.75 -8.77
N GLY A 347 18.04 5.47 -8.89
CA GLY A 347 17.74 4.47 -7.87
C GLY A 347 18.71 4.44 -6.69
N PHE A 348 19.97 4.82 -6.91
CA PHE A 348 21.00 4.84 -5.85
C PHE A 348 21.14 6.19 -5.15
N ALA A 349 20.63 7.26 -5.74
CA ALA A 349 20.60 8.58 -5.10
C ALA A 349 19.63 8.66 -3.90
N HIS A 350 18.82 7.64 -3.68
CA HIS A 350 17.75 7.63 -2.68
C HIS A 350 18.05 6.91 -1.38
N THR A 351 19.26 6.54 -1.13
CA THR A 351 19.69 6.21 0.24
C THR A 351 19.78 7.46 1.14
N ASP A 352 19.75 8.64 0.55
CA ASP A 352 19.78 9.91 1.28
C ASP A 352 18.49 10.20 2.07
N GLY A 353 17.43 9.46 1.84
CA GLY A 353 16.16 9.58 2.58
C GLY A 353 15.99 8.59 3.72
N LEU A 354 16.97 7.76 4.05
CA LEU A 354 16.95 7.06 5.32
C LEU A 354 17.31 8.11 6.39
N PRO A 355 16.39 8.43 7.33
CA PRO A 355 16.73 9.37 8.37
C PRO A 355 18.00 8.86 9.07
N ALA A 356 19.03 9.69 9.09
CA ALA A 356 20.22 9.39 9.86
C ALA A 356 19.75 9.06 11.29
N TYR A 357 20.26 7.97 11.85
CA TYR A 357 19.98 7.64 13.24
C TYR A 357 20.37 8.84 14.10
N ASN A 358 19.39 9.51 14.66
CA ASN A 358 19.59 10.62 15.57
C ASN A 358 19.41 10.13 17.00
N ALA A 359 20.50 10.01 17.73
CA ALA A 359 20.49 9.51 19.11
C ALA A 359 19.68 10.43 20.04
N GLY A 360 19.73 11.75 19.82
CA GLY A 360 18.95 12.73 20.59
C GLY A 360 17.45 12.54 20.34
N MET A 361 17.05 12.40 19.09
CA MET A 361 15.65 12.16 18.73
C MET A 361 15.12 10.85 19.31
N ASN A 362 15.93 9.79 19.30
CA ASN A 362 15.51 8.53 19.90
C ASN A 362 15.31 8.64 21.42
N GLN A 363 16.12 9.43 22.11
CA GLN A 363 15.95 9.69 23.55
C GLN A 363 14.68 10.49 23.82
N GLN A 364 14.37 11.49 23.03
CA GLN A 364 13.14 12.28 23.12
C GLN A 364 11.90 11.40 22.87
N MET A 365 11.94 10.53 21.87
CA MET A 365 10.88 9.53 21.63
C MET A 365 10.64 8.63 22.84
N ILE A 366 11.69 8.16 23.50
CA ILE A 366 11.58 7.34 24.71
C ILE A 366 10.89 8.13 25.82
N GLN A 367 11.29 9.38 26.05
CA GLN A 367 10.68 10.26 27.06
C GLN A 367 9.19 10.47 26.83
N VAL A 368 8.80 10.74 25.58
CA VAL A 368 7.38 10.89 25.20
C VAL A 368 6.62 9.58 25.41
N THR A 369 7.19 8.45 24.98
CA THR A 369 6.55 7.14 25.18
C THR A 369 6.33 6.81 26.64
N GLU A 370 7.34 7.04 27.49
CA GLU A 370 7.26 6.76 28.93
C GLU A 370 6.23 7.66 29.61
N ALA A 371 6.20 8.96 29.28
CA ALA A 371 5.22 9.90 29.84
C ALA A 371 3.78 9.53 29.44
N LEU A 372 3.55 9.21 28.17
CA LEU A 372 2.26 8.76 27.68
C LEU A 372 1.85 7.42 28.31
N GLN A 373 2.76 6.47 28.44
CA GLN A 373 2.49 5.16 29.07
C GLN A 373 2.08 5.35 30.53
N GLN A 374 2.81 6.16 31.29
CA GLN A 374 2.48 6.46 32.69
C GLN A 374 1.13 7.14 32.85
N SER A 375 0.76 8.03 31.91
CA SER A 375 -0.57 8.63 31.91
C SER A 375 -1.65 7.62 31.53
N GLN A 376 -1.42 6.78 30.51
CA GLN A 376 -2.35 5.72 30.09
C GLN A 376 -2.59 4.69 31.18
N ASP A 377 -1.58 4.33 31.97
CA ASP A 377 -1.69 3.36 33.06
C ASP A 377 -2.65 3.85 34.16
N ARG A 378 -2.90 5.15 34.23
CA ARG A 378 -3.90 5.76 35.15
C ARG A 378 -5.34 5.63 34.64
N LEU A 379 -5.52 5.27 33.35
CA LEU A 379 -6.81 5.21 32.64
C LEU A 379 -7.26 3.75 32.40
N THR A 380 -6.86 2.81 33.25
CA THR A 380 -7.08 1.36 33.03
C THR A 380 -8.54 0.96 32.80
N ASP A 381 -9.49 1.69 33.39
CA ASP A 381 -10.93 1.40 33.31
C ASP A 381 -11.68 2.31 32.31
N GLU A 382 -10.96 3.23 31.66
CA GLU A 382 -11.57 4.17 30.71
C GLU A 382 -11.89 3.47 29.38
N LYS A 383 -13.13 3.62 28.92
CA LYS A 383 -13.62 3.00 27.69
C LYS A 383 -13.77 3.97 26.53
N ASP A 384 -13.71 5.27 26.81
CA ASP A 384 -13.79 6.27 25.75
C ASP A 384 -12.50 6.28 24.93
N PRO A 385 -12.55 5.93 23.63
CA PRO A 385 -11.37 5.89 22.77
C PRO A 385 -10.62 7.23 22.69
N TRP A 386 -11.29 8.37 22.88
CA TRP A 386 -10.65 9.67 22.86
C TRP A 386 -9.66 9.84 24.01
N GLN A 387 -9.89 9.18 25.15
CA GLN A 387 -8.95 9.17 26.28
C GLN A 387 -7.65 8.44 25.96
N HIS A 388 -7.64 7.64 24.91
CA HIS A 388 -6.47 6.90 24.42
C HIS A 388 -5.96 7.42 23.06
N THR A 389 -6.25 8.66 22.71
CA THR A 389 -5.89 9.25 21.43
C THR A 389 -4.97 10.45 21.62
N LEU A 390 -3.94 10.52 20.78
CA LEU A 390 -3.05 11.66 20.62
C LEU A 390 -3.39 12.40 19.33
N SER A 391 -3.70 13.69 19.45
CA SER A 391 -3.82 14.59 18.31
C SER A 391 -2.47 15.24 18.00
N PHE A 392 -2.08 15.17 16.73
CA PHE A 392 -0.97 15.95 16.18
C PHE A 392 -1.55 17.24 15.62
N ALA A 393 -1.52 18.27 16.43
CA ALA A 393 -2.03 19.57 16.06
C ALA A 393 -0.90 20.46 15.57
N TYR A 394 -0.96 20.82 14.33
CA TYR A 394 -0.18 21.90 13.71
C TYR A 394 1.34 21.85 13.69
N GLY A 395 1.85 22.15 12.56
CA GLY A 395 3.25 22.47 12.33
C GLY A 395 4.06 21.25 11.91
N ASP A 396 5.37 21.40 12.06
CA ASP A 396 6.36 20.41 11.64
C ASP A 396 6.64 19.37 12.73
N VAL A 397 5.61 18.92 13.46
CA VAL A 397 5.78 17.85 14.46
C VAL A 397 6.41 16.64 13.79
N HIS A 398 7.49 16.15 14.36
CA HIS A 398 8.25 15.10 13.74
C HIS A 398 7.51 13.75 13.79
N TYR A 399 7.12 13.23 12.63
CA TYR A 399 6.38 11.96 12.52
C TYR A 399 7.05 10.75 13.17
N GLY A 400 8.32 10.85 13.50
CA GLY A 400 9.04 9.81 14.25
C GLY A 400 8.40 9.48 15.59
N TYR A 401 7.77 10.43 16.25
CA TYR A 401 7.07 10.19 17.53
C TYR A 401 5.92 9.19 17.39
N LEU A 402 5.29 9.12 16.24
CA LEU A 402 4.21 8.18 15.97
C LEU A 402 4.63 6.72 16.11
N TYR A 403 5.89 6.41 15.81
CA TYR A 403 6.42 5.06 15.97
C TYR A 403 6.62 4.67 17.42
N ALA A 404 6.88 5.64 18.28
CA ALA A 404 7.24 5.43 19.67
C ALA A 404 6.04 5.46 20.62
N LEU A 405 4.82 5.72 20.14
CA LEU A 405 3.63 5.77 20.98
C LEU A 405 3.33 4.41 21.64
N PRO A 406 2.77 4.39 22.85
CA PRO A 406 2.28 3.18 23.48
C PRO A 406 1.33 2.39 22.57
N ALA A 407 1.42 1.06 22.62
CA ALA A 407 0.54 0.21 21.84
C ALA A 407 -0.93 0.41 22.26
N GLY A 408 -1.81 0.48 21.28
CA GLY A 408 -3.24 0.69 21.52
C GLY A 408 -3.67 2.16 21.58
N MET A 409 -2.75 3.12 21.56
CA MET A 409 -3.10 4.53 21.40
C MET A 409 -3.53 4.83 19.96
N GLY A 410 -4.57 5.60 19.83
CA GLY A 410 -5.02 6.19 18.57
C GLY A 410 -4.24 7.45 18.20
N ILE A 411 -4.33 7.80 16.94
CA ILE A 411 -3.69 8.99 16.37
C ILE A 411 -4.75 9.77 15.59
N GLU A 412 -4.75 11.06 15.79
CA GLU A 412 -5.53 11.99 15.00
C GLU A 412 -4.59 13.10 14.49
N PHE A 413 -4.76 13.51 13.25
CA PHE A 413 -4.05 14.64 12.67
C PHE A 413 -4.99 15.82 12.53
N ASP A 414 -4.69 16.91 13.21
CA ASP A 414 -5.37 18.18 13.00
C ASP A 414 -4.58 19.06 12.04
N TRP A 415 -5.10 19.21 10.82
CA TRP A 415 -4.45 19.96 9.75
C TRP A 415 -4.87 21.43 9.69
N ASN A 416 -5.56 21.96 10.63
CA ASN A 416 -5.96 23.37 10.74
C ASN A 416 -7.36 23.58 11.33
N THR A 417 -8.06 22.53 11.71
CA THR A 417 -9.44 22.66 12.20
C THR A 417 -9.47 23.38 13.53
N TYR A 418 -8.55 23.01 14.43
CA TYR A 418 -8.49 23.59 15.78
C TYR A 418 -8.25 25.11 15.79
N LEU A 419 -7.36 25.62 14.93
CA LEU A 419 -7.08 27.04 14.83
C LEU A 419 -7.99 27.81 13.88
N ALA A 420 -8.73 27.10 13.02
CA ALA A 420 -9.59 27.75 12.02
C ALA A 420 -10.78 28.50 12.66
N ASP A 421 -11.28 28.00 13.80
CA ASP A 421 -12.40 28.58 14.52
C ASP A 421 -12.14 28.52 16.04
N PRO A 422 -12.34 29.63 16.77
CA PRO A 422 -12.22 29.64 18.22
C PRO A 422 -13.18 28.69 18.95
N GLU A 423 -14.30 28.31 18.33
CA GLU A 423 -15.27 27.38 18.93
C GLU A 423 -14.87 25.91 18.76
N ASN A 424 -13.91 25.61 17.89
CA ASN A 424 -13.45 24.26 17.70
C ASN A 424 -12.65 23.75 18.90
N THR A 425 -12.91 22.51 19.30
CA THR A 425 -12.24 21.84 20.42
C THR A 425 -11.57 20.55 19.93
N ILE A 426 -10.53 20.13 20.61
CA ILE A 426 -9.88 18.83 20.38
C ILE A 426 -10.51 17.82 21.32
N ASN A 427 -11.05 16.70 20.81
CA ASN A 427 -11.62 15.64 21.65
C ASN A 427 -10.56 14.71 22.23
N ALA A 428 -9.44 14.54 21.53
CA ALA A 428 -8.32 13.75 22.01
C ALA A 428 -7.83 14.23 23.39
N ARG A 429 -7.46 13.27 24.25
CA ARG A 429 -6.91 13.59 25.57
C ARG A 429 -5.52 14.20 25.50
N TYR A 430 -4.73 13.81 24.53
CA TYR A 430 -3.36 14.26 24.36
C TYR A 430 -3.22 15.04 23.06
N VAL A 431 -2.42 16.10 23.11
CA VAL A 431 -2.10 16.92 21.92
C VAL A 431 -0.60 17.14 21.88
N MET A 432 0.00 16.91 20.73
CA MET A 432 1.39 17.24 20.47
C MET A 432 1.47 18.43 19.50
N VAL A 433 2.21 19.43 19.88
CA VAL A 433 2.47 20.66 19.09
C VAL A 433 3.94 21.03 19.14
N ASN A 434 4.39 21.86 18.22
CA ASN A 434 5.72 22.49 18.32
C ASN A 434 5.68 23.65 19.32
N HIS A 435 6.82 23.94 19.92
CA HIS A 435 6.99 25.09 20.79
C HIS A 435 6.74 26.42 20.06
N ASP A 436 6.30 27.40 20.81
CA ASP A 436 6.08 28.79 20.36
C ASP A 436 5.02 28.97 19.26
N THR A 437 4.13 27.98 19.07
CA THR A 437 3.05 28.03 18.10
C THR A 437 1.78 28.68 18.65
N GLU A 438 0.88 29.12 17.77
CA GLU A 438 -0.45 29.60 18.17
C GLU A 438 -1.29 28.50 18.82
N ALA A 439 -1.14 27.26 18.36
CA ALA A 439 -1.80 26.10 18.95
C ALA A 439 -1.37 25.89 20.41
N GLU A 440 -0.07 26.00 20.69
CA GLU A 440 0.45 25.92 22.06
C GLU A 440 -0.16 26.99 22.98
N LYS A 441 -0.18 28.25 22.54
CA LYS A 441 -0.74 29.34 23.31
C LYS A 441 -2.21 29.10 23.64
N ARG A 442 -3.00 28.66 22.65
CA ARG A 442 -4.41 28.38 22.85
C ARG A 442 -4.62 27.20 23.81
N LEU A 443 -3.85 26.14 23.74
CA LEU A 443 -3.92 25.00 24.65
C LEU A 443 -3.66 25.47 26.11
N LEU A 444 -2.67 26.35 26.31
CA LEU A 444 -2.40 26.94 27.63
C LEU A 444 -3.55 27.80 28.14
N GLU A 445 -4.16 28.63 27.29
CA GLU A 445 -5.33 29.44 27.61
C GLU A 445 -6.55 28.59 27.97
N GLU A 446 -6.74 27.44 27.32
CA GLU A 446 -7.78 26.45 27.60
C GLU A 446 -7.48 25.58 28.85
N GLY A 447 -6.33 25.78 29.50
CA GLY A 447 -5.97 25.12 30.74
C GLY A 447 -5.40 23.72 30.60
N TRP A 448 -4.92 23.34 29.41
CA TRP A 448 -4.22 22.08 29.20
C TRP A 448 -2.91 22.02 29.98
N GLN A 449 -2.56 20.84 30.48
CA GLN A 449 -1.38 20.63 31.29
C GLN A 449 -0.26 20.01 30.48
N VAL A 450 0.98 20.47 30.69
CA VAL A 450 2.17 19.88 30.08
C VAL A 450 2.39 18.48 30.64
N LEU A 451 2.36 17.49 29.78
CA LEU A 451 2.71 16.11 30.13
C LEU A 451 4.21 15.86 29.98
N VAL A 452 4.77 16.25 28.86
CA VAL A 452 6.21 16.14 28.57
C VAL A 452 6.61 17.18 27.53
N SER A 453 7.82 17.72 27.65
CA SER A 453 8.41 18.66 26.71
C SER A 453 9.73 18.08 26.19
N THR A 454 9.93 18.17 24.90
CA THR A 454 11.18 17.82 24.20
C THR A 454 11.85 19.10 23.69
N GLU A 455 12.88 19.00 22.87
CA GLU A 455 13.58 20.16 22.33
C GLU A 455 12.71 21.03 21.41
N ASN A 456 11.88 20.40 20.57
CA ASN A 456 11.07 21.07 19.56
C ASN A 456 9.57 20.91 19.77
N GLU A 457 9.14 19.85 20.44
CA GLU A 457 7.75 19.49 20.62
C GLU A 457 7.36 19.39 22.10
N ILE A 458 6.08 19.61 22.35
CA ILE A 458 5.48 19.49 23.67
C ILE A 458 4.18 18.69 23.57
N VAL A 459 3.97 17.79 24.53
CA VAL A 459 2.72 17.05 24.66
C VAL A 459 1.93 17.63 25.80
N TYR A 460 0.71 17.99 25.51
CA TYR A 460 -0.28 18.43 26.48
C TYR A 460 -1.25 17.30 26.80
N GLU A 461 -1.70 17.27 28.03
CA GLU A 461 -2.76 16.39 28.53
C GLU A 461 -3.94 17.24 29.00
N ARG A 462 -5.16 16.83 28.62
CA ARG A 462 -6.37 17.46 29.12
C ARG A 462 -6.55 17.15 30.60
N PRO A 463 -6.85 18.12 31.47
CA PRO A 463 -7.20 17.85 32.88
C PRO A 463 -8.37 16.87 32.97
N LEU A 464 -8.33 15.97 33.94
CA LEU A 464 -9.42 15.04 34.27
C LEU A 464 -10.66 15.77 34.75
#